data_3ca12804110bddc313ac5c0fe58b9075
#
_entry.id   3ca12804110bddc313ac5c0fe58b9075
#
_cell.length_a   1.000
_cell.length_b   1.000
_cell.length_c   1.000
_cell.angle_alpha   90.00
_cell.angle_beta   90.00
_cell.angle_gamma   90.00
#
_symmetry.space_group_name_H-M   'P 1'
#
loop_
_entity.id
_entity.type
_entity.pdbx_description
1 polymer ?
#
loop_
_entity_poly.entity_id
_entity_poly.type
_entity_poly.pdbx_seq_one_letter_code
_entity_poly.pdbx_strand_id
1 'polypeptide(L)'
;GQLLAKIETPEGTIVDVAASMDGLLRGLIRDGYPVTKGFKIADIDPRAEEYDNCFTISDKARCIAGGVLEALLYLKNNLSDQQEELNVPIYTHEKQKVETIYADYAATHITKPECVKDAVMNALALGNSGRGVNESSLDAARKIYEVRTKVDQFFDGYGAEQVVFTSGITESLNTVIKGSLNHGDHVITTFMEHNSVLRPLYEMERQGVCLTITSPDVGDIKQAITKDTKMIVMTHASNVTGEMFDIQSVGKLCREKGILFVVDTAQSAGVIPISMKEDNIDILCFTGHKGLMGPQGIGGICIRKGVKIHPLKTGGTGILSFSKTQPGVLPQALEAGTLNGIGIVGLGAAIDFINTYGIDKIREQEMNLIEIFYKKIQKIQGIKIYHEKQLDLTKQTAICSINLEEYDSGSVSDELMERFQIQTRSGAHCAPLVHEHFGTIEQGMVRFSFGHETTMKEINQIINAVKILAEE
;
A
#
# COMPACT_ATOMS: atom_id res chain seq x y z
N GLY A 1 -21.24 -17.03 31.79
CA GLY A 1 -21.89 -16.13 32.69
C GLY A 1 -21.14 -14.85 33.01
N GLN A 2 -20.04 -14.54 32.29
CA GLN A 2 -19.32 -13.26 32.47
C GLN A 2 -20.21 -12.08 31.94
N LEU A 3 -20.26 -10.98 32.73
CA LEU A 3 -20.97 -9.76 32.32
C LEU A 3 -20.31 -9.16 31.08
N LEU A 4 -21.12 -8.92 30.03
CA LEU A 4 -20.66 -8.34 28.76
C LEU A 4 -21.04 -6.87 28.62
N ALA A 5 -22.25 -6.50 29.04
CA ALA A 5 -22.77 -5.15 28.91
C ALA A 5 -23.85 -4.87 29.93
N LYS A 6 -24.17 -3.58 30.10
CA LYS A 6 -25.32 -3.10 30.84
C LYS A 6 -26.20 -2.28 29.89
N ILE A 7 -27.49 -2.55 29.87
CA ILE A 7 -28.46 -1.82 29.06
C ILE A 7 -29.35 -1.00 29.99
N GLU A 8 -29.39 0.30 29.79
CA GLU A 8 -30.33 1.18 30.48
C GLU A 8 -31.63 1.28 29.67
N THR A 9 -32.75 0.97 30.30
CA THR A 9 -34.06 1.10 29.65
C THR A 9 -34.58 2.55 29.71
N PRO A 10 -35.53 2.94 28.89
CA PRO A 10 -36.11 4.28 28.94
C PRO A 10 -36.69 4.65 30.31
N GLU A 11 -37.03 3.65 31.13
CA GLU A 11 -37.56 3.83 32.50
C GLU A 11 -36.43 3.94 33.55
N GLY A 12 -35.14 3.94 33.10
CA GLY A 12 -34.00 4.05 33.98
C GLY A 12 -33.59 2.73 34.68
N THR A 13 -34.13 1.59 34.25
CA THR A 13 -33.76 0.29 34.81
C THR A 13 -32.52 -0.24 34.10
N ILE A 14 -31.51 -0.71 34.87
CA ILE A 14 -30.30 -1.30 34.30
C ILE A 14 -30.48 -2.83 34.20
N VAL A 15 -30.28 -3.36 33.00
CA VAL A 15 -30.34 -4.79 32.71
C VAL A 15 -28.93 -5.28 32.39
N ASP A 16 -28.45 -6.23 33.17
CA ASP A 16 -27.15 -6.89 32.95
C ASP A 16 -27.28 -7.93 31.84
N VAL A 17 -26.36 -7.87 30.86
CA VAL A 17 -26.26 -8.85 29.78
C VAL A 17 -25.01 -9.68 30.00
N ALA A 18 -25.19 -10.95 30.31
CA ALA A 18 -24.11 -11.90 30.52
C ALA A 18 -23.89 -12.81 29.31
N ALA A 19 -22.68 -13.33 29.16
CA ALA A 19 -22.35 -14.34 28.16
C ALA A 19 -23.22 -15.59 28.34
N SER A 20 -23.85 -16.03 27.25
CA SER A 20 -24.72 -17.22 27.24
C SER A 20 -23.97 -18.52 26.97
N MET A 21 -22.69 -18.44 26.57
CA MET A 21 -21.81 -19.58 26.28
C MET A 21 -20.36 -19.25 26.60
N ASP A 22 -19.54 -20.27 26.73
CA ASP A 22 -18.09 -20.12 26.81
C ASP A 22 -17.50 -19.91 25.40
N GLY A 23 -16.47 -19.07 25.29
CA GLY A 23 -15.83 -18.78 24.00
C GLY A 23 -15.07 -17.46 23.99
N LEU A 24 -14.52 -17.13 22.85
CA LEU A 24 -13.81 -15.89 22.59
C LEU A 24 -14.79 -14.76 22.20
N LEU A 25 -14.71 -13.63 22.90
CA LEU A 25 -15.47 -12.43 22.53
C LEU A 25 -14.84 -11.79 21.30
N ARG A 26 -15.48 -11.91 20.13
CA ARG A 26 -15.01 -11.37 18.85
C ARG A 26 -15.46 -9.93 18.57
N GLY A 27 -16.51 -9.50 19.21
CA GLY A 27 -17.03 -8.16 19.06
C GLY A 27 -18.03 -7.82 20.15
N LEU A 28 -18.00 -6.58 20.58
CA LEU A 28 -18.98 -5.99 21.48
C LEU A 28 -19.41 -4.65 20.87
N ILE A 29 -20.71 -4.32 21.00
CA ILE A 29 -21.22 -3.02 20.55
C ILE A 29 -20.56 -1.91 21.41
N ARG A 30 -20.25 -0.77 20.77
CA ARG A 30 -19.64 0.36 21.48
C ARG A 30 -20.58 0.91 22.56
N ASP A 31 -19.99 1.50 23.56
CA ASP A 31 -20.73 2.15 24.66
C ASP A 31 -21.63 3.29 24.15
N GLY A 32 -22.77 3.49 24.83
CA GLY A 32 -23.77 4.52 24.49
C GLY A 32 -24.57 4.25 23.19
N TYR A 33 -24.44 3.07 22.55
CA TYR A 33 -25.21 2.78 21.34
C TYR A 33 -26.67 2.39 21.66
N PRO A 34 -27.68 3.02 21.06
CA PRO A 34 -29.08 2.67 21.30
C PRO A 34 -29.41 1.30 20.71
N VAL A 35 -30.01 0.44 21.53
CA VAL A 35 -30.39 -0.92 21.12
C VAL A 35 -31.87 -1.19 21.37
N THR A 36 -32.47 -2.08 20.57
CA THR A 36 -33.84 -2.57 20.72
C THR A 36 -33.84 -4.04 21.12
N LYS A 37 -34.98 -4.53 21.64
CA LYS A 37 -35.13 -5.95 21.98
C LYS A 37 -34.84 -6.84 20.78
N GLY A 38 -33.93 -7.82 20.96
CA GLY A 38 -33.48 -8.71 19.89
C GLY A 38 -32.27 -8.21 19.08
N PHE A 39 -31.75 -7.03 19.38
CA PHE A 39 -30.54 -6.53 18.73
C PHE A 39 -29.32 -7.30 19.21
N LYS A 40 -28.44 -7.73 18.26
CA LYS A 40 -27.22 -8.46 18.57
C LYS A 40 -26.15 -7.48 19.07
N ILE A 41 -25.75 -7.59 20.35
CA ILE A 41 -24.80 -6.67 20.97
C ILE A 41 -23.40 -7.25 21.12
N ALA A 42 -23.25 -8.57 21.02
CA ALA A 42 -21.96 -9.24 21.11
C ALA A 42 -21.89 -10.45 20.18
N ASP A 43 -20.68 -10.84 19.81
CA ASP A 43 -20.38 -12.04 19.04
C ASP A 43 -19.36 -12.90 19.81
N ILE A 44 -19.72 -14.15 20.14
CA ILE A 44 -18.88 -15.08 20.87
C ILE A 44 -18.61 -16.29 19.98
N ASP A 45 -17.32 -16.60 19.72
CA ASP A 45 -16.91 -17.80 19.02
C ASP A 45 -16.57 -18.90 20.06
N PRO A 46 -17.24 -20.05 20.01
CA PRO A 46 -16.99 -21.12 20.98
C PRO A 46 -15.64 -21.85 20.80
N ARG A 47 -14.89 -21.56 19.71
CA ARG A 47 -13.62 -22.19 19.40
C ARG A 47 -12.47 -21.38 20.00
N ALA A 48 -11.84 -21.89 21.02
CA ALA A 48 -10.72 -21.21 21.72
C ALA A 48 -9.47 -21.06 20.84
N GLU A 49 -9.29 -21.98 19.89
CA GLU A 49 -8.18 -21.99 18.91
C GLU A 49 -8.27 -20.85 17.88
N GLU A 50 -9.40 -20.19 17.76
CA GLU A 50 -9.61 -19.09 16.79
C GLU A 50 -9.19 -17.70 17.32
N TYR A 51 -8.42 -17.65 18.42
CA TYR A 51 -8.00 -16.39 19.02
C TYR A 51 -7.30 -15.44 18.03
N ASP A 52 -6.38 -15.96 17.22
CA ASP A 52 -5.63 -15.18 16.24
C ASP A 52 -6.52 -14.60 15.11
N ASN A 53 -7.66 -15.26 14.84
CA ASN A 53 -8.64 -14.83 13.85
C ASN A 53 -9.59 -13.74 14.37
N CYS A 54 -9.58 -13.43 15.67
CA CYS A 54 -10.40 -12.35 16.22
C CYS A 54 -9.99 -10.96 15.72
N PHE A 55 -8.76 -10.80 15.26
CA PHE A 55 -8.19 -9.54 14.77
C PHE A 55 -8.21 -9.41 13.25
N THR A 56 -8.81 -10.36 12.53
CA THR A 56 -8.94 -10.33 11.07
C THR A 56 -10.36 -9.98 10.64
N ILE A 57 -10.50 -9.30 9.49
CA ILE A 57 -11.81 -9.09 8.86
C ILE A 57 -12.30 -10.43 8.35
N SER A 58 -13.38 -10.97 8.94
CA SER A 58 -13.93 -12.26 8.52
C SER A 58 -14.46 -12.22 7.09
N ASP A 59 -14.38 -13.34 6.37
CA ASP A 59 -14.97 -13.48 5.03
C ASP A 59 -16.47 -13.21 5.04
N LYS A 60 -17.15 -13.51 6.16
CA LYS A 60 -18.57 -13.19 6.38
C LYS A 60 -18.83 -11.67 6.35
N ALA A 61 -17.96 -10.86 6.95
CA ALA A 61 -18.09 -9.40 6.89
C ALA A 61 -17.86 -8.87 5.48
N ARG A 62 -16.95 -9.45 4.70
CA ARG A 62 -16.75 -9.12 3.28
C ARG A 62 -17.94 -9.51 2.43
N CYS A 63 -18.51 -10.69 2.64
CA CYS A 63 -19.72 -11.15 1.93
C CYS A 63 -20.94 -10.27 2.26
N ILE A 64 -21.11 -9.84 3.54
CA ILE A 64 -22.19 -8.95 3.93
C ILE A 64 -22.02 -7.57 3.26
N ALA A 65 -20.81 -7.02 3.21
CA ALA A 65 -20.55 -5.75 2.54
C ALA A 65 -20.84 -5.83 1.03
N GLY A 66 -20.48 -6.95 0.37
CA GLY A 66 -20.82 -7.23 -1.02
C GLY A 66 -22.35 -7.32 -1.24
N GLY A 67 -23.04 -8.07 -0.39
CA GLY A 67 -24.49 -8.22 -0.45
C GLY A 67 -25.28 -6.93 -0.21
N VAL A 68 -24.79 -6.07 0.68
CA VAL A 68 -25.39 -4.74 0.90
C VAL A 68 -25.23 -3.86 -0.33
N LEU A 69 -24.05 -3.88 -0.97
CA LEU A 69 -23.81 -3.12 -2.19
C LEU A 69 -24.70 -3.61 -3.34
N GLU A 70 -24.83 -4.92 -3.51
CA GLU A 70 -25.70 -5.53 -4.53
C GLU A 70 -27.17 -5.18 -4.29
N ALA A 71 -27.65 -5.23 -3.05
CA ALA A 71 -29.02 -4.82 -2.69
C ALA A 71 -29.27 -3.34 -2.97
N LEU A 72 -28.32 -2.46 -2.68
CA LEU A 72 -28.42 -1.03 -2.98
C LEU A 72 -28.47 -0.77 -4.50
N LEU A 73 -27.66 -1.48 -5.28
CA LEU A 73 -27.67 -1.37 -6.74
C LEU A 73 -28.99 -1.91 -7.34
N TYR A 74 -29.50 -3.03 -6.80
CA TYR A 74 -30.78 -3.60 -7.21
C TYR A 74 -31.94 -2.62 -6.94
N LEU A 75 -32.00 -2.03 -5.74
CA LEU A 75 -33.00 -1.03 -5.37
C LEU A 75 -32.92 0.20 -6.26
N LYS A 76 -31.71 0.72 -6.51
CA LYS A 76 -31.48 1.87 -7.39
C LYS A 76 -32.00 1.63 -8.81
N ASN A 77 -31.76 0.42 -9.36
CA ASN A 77 -32.14 0.08 -10.73
C ASN A 77 -33.63 -0.25 -10.90
N ASN A 78 -34.34 -0.67 -9.84
CA ASN A 78 -35.75 -1.05 -9.92
C ASN A 78 -36.72 0.02 -9.41
N LEU A 79 -36.20 1.16 -8.90
CA LEU A 79 -37.04 2.27 -8.43
C LEU A 79 -37.23 3.38 -9.47
N SER A 80 -36.74 3.18 -10.72
CA SER A 80 -36.80 4.23 -11.77
C SER A 80 -38.16 4.44 -12.41
N ASP A 81 -39.17 3.62 -12.11
CA ASP A 81 -40.48 3.71 -12.75
C ASP A 81 -41.66 4.14 -11.85
N GLN A 82 -41.40 4.48 -10.60
CA GLN A 82 -42.41 5.11 -9.74
C GLN A 82 -41.79 6.29 -9.00
N GLN A 83 -42.01 7.48 -9.54
CA GLN A 83 -41.80 8.76 -8.84
C GLN A 83 -42.89 8.92 -7.77
N GLU A 84 -42.81 8.20 -6.68
CA GLU A 84 -43.28 8.67 -5.37
C GLU A 84 -41.99 8.96 -4.56
N GLU A 85 -41.86 10.22 -4.17
CA GLU A 85 -40.81 10.68 -3.26
C GLU A 85 -40.88 9.85 -1.97
N LEU A 86 -40.17 8.73 -1.93
CA LEU A 86 -39.79 8.12 -0.68
C LEU A 86 -38.81 9.09 0.00
N ASN A 87 -39.36 9.94 0.85
CA ASN A 87 -38.64 10.70 1.86
C ASN A 87 -38.04 9.71 2.86
N VAL A 88 -37.12 8.87 2.40
CA VAL A 88 -36.18 8.22 3.29
C VAL A 88 -35.24 9.34 3.71
N PRO A 89 -35.18 9.71 5.00
CA PRO A 89 -34.15 10.63 5.45
C PRO A 89 -32.84 9.96 5.16
N ILE A 90 -32.20 10.31 4.04
CA ILE A 90 -30.78 10.14 3.87
C ILE A 90 -30.23 10.98 5.01
N TYR A 91 -29.79 10.33 6.08
CA TYR A 91 -28.97 10.97 7.09
C TYR A 91 -27.65 11.34 6.38
N THR A 92 -27.72 12.38 5.56
CA THR A 92 -26.57 13.22 5.33
C THR A 92 -26.31 13.84 6.69
N HIS A 93 -25.48 13.20 7.49
CA HIS A 93 -24.69 13.96 8.41
C HIS A 93 -23.90 14.92 7.50
N GLU A 94 -24.43 16.11 7.27
CA GLU A 94 -23.61 17.27 7.09
C GLU A 94 -22.82 17.42 8.40
N LYS A 95 -21.83 16.56 8.58
CA LYS A 95 -20.66 16.92 9.38
C LYS A 95 -20.26 18.24 8.75
N GLN A 96 -20.34 19.33 9.50
CA GLN A 96 -19.52 20.49 9.18
C GLN A 96 -18.19 19.91 8.77
N LYS A 97 -17.77 20.17 7.54
CA LYS A 97 -16.55 19.62 6.97
C LYS A 97 -15.42 20.26 7.75
N VAL A 98 -15.07 19.70 8.92
CA VAL A 98 -13.89 20.09 9.65
C VAL A 98 -12.76 19.76 8.67
N GLU A 99 -12.02 20.77 8.27
CA GLU A 99 -10.90 20.63 7.34
C GLU A 99 -9.88 19.71 8.00
N THR A 100 -9.84 18.44 7.59
CA THR A 100 -8.92 17.45 8.12
C THR A 100 -7.61 17.53 7.35
N ILE A 101 -6.51 17.63 8.07
CA ILE A 101 -5.16 17.63 7.48
C ILE A 101 -4.76 16.16 7.25
N TYR A 102 -4.46 15.82 6.02
CA TYR A 102 -4.01 14.48 5.66
C TYR A 102 -2.47 14.44 5.62
N ALA A 103 -1.87 13.65 6.51
CA ALA A 103 -0.42 13.46 6.64
C ALA A 103 0.00 11.99 6.55
N ASP A 104 -0.72 11.17 5.75
CA ASP A 104 -0.41 9.74 5.54
C ASP A 104 -0.31 9.38 4.03
N TYR A 105 0.35 10.22 3.23
CA TYR A 105 0.56 9.98 1.79
C TYR A 105 1.39 8.73 1.50
N ALA A 106 2.24 8.29 2.41
CA ALA A 106 2.99 7.04 2.29
C ALA A 106 2.10 5.79 2.32
N ALA A 107 0.87 5.87 2.86
CA ALA A 107 -0.11 4.80 2.77
C ALA A 107 -0.83 4.84 1.42
N THR A 108 -1.35 5.99 1.02
CA THR A 108 -1.99 6.22 -0.29
C THR A 108 -2.05 7.71 -0.60
N HIS A 109 -1.93 8.07 -1.86
CA HIS A 109 -2.21 9.45 -2.30
C HIS A 109 -3.73 9.64 -2.36
N ILE A 110 -4.31 10.32 -1.36
CA ILE A 110 -5.77 10.39 -1.21
C ILE A 110 -6.42 11.25 -2.30
N THR A 111 -5.80 12.38 -2.63
CA THR A 111 -6.28 13.29 -3.68
C THR A 111 -5.79 12.80 -5.03
N LYS A 112 -6.70 12.41 -5.91
CA LYS A 112 -6.33 12.03 -7.28
C LYS A 112 -6.50 13.22 -8.23
N PRO A 113 -5.56 13.43 -9.18
CA PRO A 113 -5.75 14.41 -10.24
C PRO A 113 -7.08 14.21 -10.97
N GLU A 114 -7.74 15.28 -11.40
CA GLU A 114 -9.06 15.19 -12.06
C GLU A 114 -9.01 14.32 -13.30
N CYS A 115 -7.96 14.44 -14.10
CA CYS A 115 -7.76 13.58 -15.29
C CYS A 115 -7.74 12.08 -14.97
N VAL A 116 -7.30 11.69 -13.77
CA VAL A 116 -7.34 10.28 -13.33
C VAL A 116 -8.76 9.84 -13.03
N LYS A 117 -9.56 10.70 -12.35
CA LYS A 117 -10.97 10.43 -12.07
C LYS A 117 -11.77 10.29 -13.35
N ASP A 118 -11.59 11.22 -14.29
CA ASP A 118 -12.24 11.20 -15.59
C ASP A 118 -11.86 9.95 -16.39
N ALA A 119 -10.57 9.58 -16.40
CA ALA A 119 -10.09 8.40 -17.10
C ALA A 119 -10.71 7.11 -16.52
N VAL A 120 -10.81 7.01 -15.20
CA VAL A 120 -11.45 5.88 -14.50
C VAL A 120 -12.94 5.80 -14.84
N MET A 121 -13.66 6.92 -14.78
CA MET A 121 -15.09 6.97 -15.11
C MET A 121 -15.35 6.56 -16.57
N ASN A 122 -14.56 7.07 -17.50
CA ASN A 122 -14.67 6.72 -18.93
C ASN A 122 -14.30 5.25 -19.18
N ALA A 123 -13.38 4.68 -18.40
CA ALA A 123 -12.96 3.29 -18.52
C ALA A 123 -13.99 2.26 -18.03
N LEU A 124 -15.06 2.68 -17.31
CA LEU A 124 -16.15 1.78 -16.91
C LEU A 124 -16.87 1.14 -18.12
N ALA A 125 -16.84 1.79 -19.28
CA ALA A 125 -17.45 1.31 -20.52
C ALA A 125 -16.48 0.49 -21.39
N LEU A 126 -15.25 0.20 -20.94
CA LEU A 126 -14.27 -0.57 -21.72
C LEU A 126 -14.71 -2.02 -21.91
N GLY A 127 -14.51 -2.53 -23.12
CA GLY A 127 -14.66 -3.93 -23.45
C GLY A 127 -13.58 -4.81 -22.78
N ASN A 128 -13.72 -6.13 -22.88
CA ASN A 128 -12.73 -7.06 -22.39
C ASN A 128 -11.60 -7.23 -23.41
N SER A 129 -10.41 -6.72 -23.09
CA SER A 129 -9.24 -6.69 -23.98
C SER A 129 -8.69 -8.06 -24.37
N GLY A 130 -8.97 -9.10 -23.59
CA GLY A 130 -8.47 -10.46 -23.83
C GLY A 130 -9.43 -11.35 -24.62
N ARG A 131 -10.63 -10.87 -25.03
CA ARG A 131 -11.68 -11.75 -25.55
C ARG A 131 -12.43 -11.12 -26.72
N GLY A 132 -12.04 -11.51 -27.93
CA GLY A 132 -12.75 -11.19 -29.16
C GLY A 132 -12.04 -10.17 -30.05
N VAL A 133 -12.57 -10.08 -31.28
CA VAL A 133 -12.07 -9.18 -32.33
C VAL A 133 -13.06 -8.05 -32.65
N ASN A 134 -14.03 -7.84 -31.74
CA ASN A 134 -14.96 -6.72 -31.88
C ASN A 134 -14.27 -5.39 -31.53
N GLU A 135 -14.83 -4.30 -32.01
CA GLU A 135 -14.24 -2.97 -31.89
C GLU A 135 -13.96 -2.58 -30.42
N SER A 136 -14.89 -2.85 -29.49
CA SER A 136 -14.73 -2.50 -28.07
C SER A 136 -13.61 -3.29 -27.39
N SER A 137 -13.40 -4.56 -27.75
CA SER A 137 -12.31 -5.38 -27.23
C SER A 137 -10.95 -4.93 -27.79
N LEU A 138 -10.90 -4.56 -29.07
CA LEU A 138 -9.70 -4.03 -29.70
C LEU A 138 -9.32 -2.65 -29.14
N ASP A 139 -10.30 -1.78 -28.89
CA ASP A 139 -10.07 -0.48 -28.25
C ASP A 139 -9.50 -0.64 -26.83
N ALA A 140 -10.09 -1.52 -26.04
CA ALA A 140 -9.58 -1.84 -24.71
C ALA A 140 -8.14 -2.39 -24.76
N ALA A 141 -7.83 -3.27 -25.71
CA ALA A 141 -6.48 -3.81 -25.89
C ALA A 141 -5.46 -2.73 -26.27
N ARG A 142 -5.84 -1.80 -27.18
CA ARG A 142 -4.99 -0.65 -27.57
C ARG A 142 -4.70 0.25 -26.36
N LYS A 143 -5.73 0.63 -25.59
CA LYS A 143 -5.57 1.47 -24.39
C LYS A 143 -4.65 0.82 -23.35
N ILE A 144 -4.81 -0.47 -23.10
CA ILE A 144 -3.92 -1.22 -22.18
C ILE A 144 -2.48 -1.22 -22.70
N TYR A 145 -2.28 -1.42 -24.01
CA TYR A 145 -0.94 -1.41 -24.61
C TYR A 145 -0.30 -0.01 -24.55
N GLU A 146 -1.07 1.05 -24.81
CA GLU A 146 -0.63 2.43 -24.65
C GLU A 146 -0.14 2.71 -23.22
N VAL A 147 -0.88 2.24 -22.20
CA VAL A 147 -0.46 2.41 -20.81
C VAL A 147 0.80 1.61 -20.50
N ARG A 148 0.97 0.40 -21.06
CA ARG A 148 2.24 -0.35 -20.93
C ARG A 148 3.40 0.44 -21.49
N THR A 149 3.21 1.06 -22.66
CA THR A 149 4.22 1.91 -23.28
C THR A 149 4.57 3.11 -22.40
N LYS A 150 3.57 3.76 -21.79
CA LYS A 150 3.79 4.86 -20.85
C LYS A 150 4.58 4.43 -19.61
N VAL A 151 4.23 3.28 -19.02
CA VAL A 151 4.96 2.73 -17.87
C VAL A 151 6.40 2.38 -18.23
N ASP A 152 6.61 1.74 -19.38
CA ASP A 152 7.95 1.41 -19.88
C ASP A 152 8.81 2.68 -20.06
N GLN A 153 8.26 3.69 -20.70
CA GLN A 153 8.93 4.98 -20.89
C GLN A 153 9.19 5.71 -19.57
N PHE A 154 8.26 5.66 -18.64
CA PHE A 154 8.36 6.32 -17.34
C PHE A 154 9.50 5.79 -16.49
N PHE A 155 9.80 4.50 -16.59
CA PHE A 155 10.90 3.84 -15.85
C PHE A 155 12.13 3.55 -16.72
N ASP A 156 12.21 4.09 -17.95
CA ASP A 156 13.26 3.78 -18.93
C ASP A 156 13.49 2.26 -19.04
N GLY A 157 12.40 1.54 -19.29
CA GLY A 157 12.36 0.08 -19.30
C GLY A 157 12.92 -0.56 -20.55
N TYR A 158 12.56 -1.81 -20.78
CA TYR A 158 13.10 -2.67 -21.84
C TYR A 158 12.06 -3.02 -22.93
N GLY A 159 10.95 -2.33 -22.96
CA GLY A 159 9.86 -2.49 -23.93
C GLY A 159 8.51 -2.75 -23.26
N ALA A 160 7.42 -2.30 -23.88
CA ALA A 160 6.06 -2.44 -23.35
C ALA A 160 5.68 -3.89 -23.03
N GLU A 161 6.19 -4.86 -23.80
CA GLU A 161 5.96 -6.30 -23.58
C GLU A 161 6.61 -6.80 -22.27
N GLN A 162 7.56 -6.06 -21.72
CA GLN A 162 8.23 -6.38 -20.46
C GLN A 162 7.53 -5.80 -19.23
N VAL A 163 6.43 -5.08 -19.43
CA VAL A 163 5.57 -4.54 -18.36
C VAL A 163 4.44 -5.52 -18.10
N VAL A 164 4.27 -5.94 -16.85
CA VAL A 164 3.21 -6.85 -16.37
C VAL A 164 2.37 -6.11 -15.35
N PHE A 165 1.06 -6.07 -15.52
CA PHE A 165 0.14 -5.48 -14.55
C PHE A 165 -0.25 -6.48 -13.46
N THR A 166 -0.34 -5.98 -12.23
CA THR A 166 -0.75 -6.72 -11.02
C THR A 166 -1.77 -5.90 -10.23
N SER A 167 -2.33 -6.46 -9.18
CA SER A 167 -3.24 -5.73 -8.29
C SER A 167 -2.52 -4.72 -7.37
N GLY A 168 -1.20 -4.73 -7.34
CA GLY A 168 -0.36 -3.86 -6.53
C GLY A 168 0.98 -4.49 -6.22
N ILE A 169 1.85 -3.74 -5.53
CA ILE A 169 3.24 -4.14 -5.32
C ILE A 169 3.40 -5.45 -4.53
N THR A 170 2.47 -5.76 -3.63
CA THR A 170 2.52 -7.03 -2.87
C THR A 170 2.38 -8.24 -3.81
N GLU A 171 1.48 -8.18 -4.79
CA GLU A 171 1.37 -9.22 -5.80
C GLU A 171 2.61 -9.25 -6.72
N SER A 172 3.12 -8.08 -7.11
CA SER A 172 4.35 -7.97 -7.90
C SER A 172 5.52 -8.67 -7.23
N LEU A 173 5.79 -8.35 -5.96
CA LEU A 173 6.90 -8.93 -5.19
C LEU A 173 6.72 -10.43 -4.95
N ASN A 174 5.49 -10.89 -4.63
CA ASN A 174 5.22 -12.33 -4.53
C ASN A 174 5.49 -13.06 -5.85
N THR A 175 5.05 -12.49 -6.98
CA THR A 175 5.28 -13.07 -8.32
C THR A 175 6.76 -13.18 -8.60
N VAL A 176 7.53 -12.13 -8.34
CA VAL A 176 8.96 -12.08 -8.61
C VAL A 176 9.74 -13.02 -7.69
N ILE A 177 9.55 -12.91 -6.39
CA ILE A 177 10.31 -13.68 -5.38
C ILE A 177 10.04 -15.18 -5.53
N LYS A 178 8.76 -15.56 -5.54
CA LYS A 178 8.37 -16.98 -5.64
C LYS A 178 8.61 -17.57 -7.04
N GLY A 179 8.52 -16.74 -8.07
CA GLY A 179 8.71 -17.18 -9.46
C GLY A 179 10.17 -17.24 -9.91
N SER A 180 11.12 -16.72 -9.13
CA SER A 180 12.53 -16.63 -9.54
C SER A 180 13.50 -17.41 -8.64
N LEU A 181 13.08 -17.79 -7.43
CA LEU A 181 13.90 -18.52 -6.46
C LEU A 181 13.53 -20.01 -6.40
N ASN A 182 14.54 -20.85 -6.24
CA ASN A 182 14.39 -22.30 -6.07
C ASN A 182 15.12 -22.76 -4.81
N HIS A 183 14.81 -23.97 -4.37
CA HIS A 183 15.54 -24.63 -3.27
C HIS A 183 17.07 -24.59 -3.52
N GLY A 184 17.83 -24.16 -2.53
CA GLY A 184 19.29 -24.03 -2.58
C GLY A 184 19.79 -22.68 -3.10
N ASP A 185 18.95 -21.84 -3.71
CA ASP A 185 19.35 -20.47 -4.08
C ASP A 185 19.59 -19.64 -2.82
N HIS A 186 20.47 -18.66 -2.93
CA HIS A 186 20.70 -17.65 -1.89
C HIS A 186 20.12 -16.29 -2.31
N VAL A 187 19.43 -15.63 -1.40
CA VAL A 187 18.84 -14.29 -1.59
C VAL A 187 19.29 -13.34 -0.48
N ILE A 188 19.62 -12.12 -0.86
CA ILE A 188 19.97 -11.04 0.05
C ILE A 188 18.84 -10.01 0.04
N THR A 189 18.48 -9.52 1.22
CA THR A 189 17.57 -8.38 1.41
C THR A 189 18.04 -7.52 2.57
N THR A 190 17.32 -6.41 2.86
CA THR A 190 17.73 -5.49 3.92
C THR A 190 16.74 -5.50 5.09
N PHE A 191 17.17 -5.01 6.26
CA PHE A 191 16.24 -4.85 7.38
C PHE A 191 15.25 -3.67 7.18
N MET A 192 15.44 -2.88 6.13
CA MET A 192 14.55 -1.76 5.79
C MET A 192 13.28 -2.17 5.02
N GLU A 193 13.12 -3.46 4.76
CA GLU A 193 12.07 -3.95 3.89
C GLU A 193 10.67 -3.94 4.53
N HIS A 194 9.70 -3.67 3.68
CA HIS A 194 8.29 -3.87 4.01
C HIS A 194 7.93 -5.37 4.04
N ASN A 195 6.89 -5.74 4.79
CA ASN A 195 6.36 -7.11 4.83
C ASN A 195 6.02 -7.71 3.47
N SER A 196 5.78 -6.89 2.45
CA SER A 196 5.56 -7.36 1.07
C SER A 196 6.80 -8.02 0.46
N VAL A 197 8.00 -7.71 0.98
CA VAL A 197 9.28 -8.38 0.65
C VAL A 197 9.56 -9.49 1.66
N LEU A 198 9.50 -9.18 2.96
CA LEU A 198 9.93 -10.10 4.02
C LEU A 198 9.10 -11.38 4.07
N ARG A 199 7.78 -11.29 4.03
CA ARG A 199 6.91 -12.46 4.16
C ARG A 199 7.07 -13.47 3.01
N PRO A 200 7.11 -13.07 1.73
CA PRO A 200 7.45 -14.01 0.66
C PRO A 200 8.85 -14.62 0.80
N LEU A 201 9.85 -13.85 1.25
CA LEU A 201 11.20 -14.36 1.49
C LEU A 201 11.23 -15.39 2.63
N TYR A 202 10.57 -15.15 3.74
CA TYR A 202 10.43 -16.14 4.83
C TYR A 202 9.68 -17.41 4.38
N GLU A 203 8.71 -17.26 3.46
CA GLU A 203 8.07 -18.44 2.88
C GLU A 203 9.04 -19.24 2.00
N MET A 204 9.85 -18.58 1.18
CA MET A 204 10.87 -19.24 0.37
C MET A 204 11.99 -19.86 1.22
N GLU A 205 12.37 -19.22 2.34
CA GLU A 205 13.30 -19.78 3.30
C GLU A 205 12.81 -21.12 3.86
N ARG A 206 11.53 -21.23 4.24
CA ARG A 206 10.91 -22.51 4.63
C ARG A 206 10.92 -23.55 3.51
N GLN A 207 11.03 -23.14 2.25
CA GLN A 207 11.16 -24.01 1.09
C GLN A 207 12.62 -24.32 0.71
N GLY A 208 13.60 -23.91 1.55
CA GLY A 208 15.00 -24.24 1.38
C GLY A 208 15.83 -23.22 0.61
N VAL A 209 15.33 -21.99 0.44
CA VAL A 209 16.15 -20.85 -0.01
C VAL A 209 16.96 -20.34 1.18
N CYS A 210 18.23 -19.98 0.96
CA CYS A 210 19.05 -19.36 1.98
C CYS A 210 18.80 -17.84 1.98
N LEU A 211 18.33 -17.29 3.10
CA LEU A 211 18.05 -15.86 3.26
C LEU A 211 19.14 -15.18 4.09
N THR A 212 19.70 -14.08 3.58
CA THR A 212 20.55 -13.17 4.35
C THR A 212 19.90 -11.78 4.40
N ILE A 213 19.78 -11.24 5.61
CA ILE A 213 19.27 -9.88 5.86
C ILE A 213 20.45 -9.01 6.30
N THR A 214 20.69 -7.90 5.58
CA THR A 214 21.80 -6.98 5.85
C THR A 214 21.31 -5.57 6.16
N SER A 215 22.24 -4.66 6.46
CA SER A 215 21.97 -3.24 6.33
C SER A 215 21.80 -2.86 4.84
N PRO A 216 21.18 -1.71 4.53
CA PRO A 216 21.07 -1.24 3.14
C PRO A 216 22.39 -0.66 2.58
N ASP A 217 23.50 -0.77 3.33
CA ASP A 217 24.81 -0.30 2.89
C ASP A 217 25.38 -1.21 1.80
N VAL A 218 25.91 -0.61 0.75
CA VAL A 218 26.50 -1.33 -0.41
C VAL A 218 27.65 -2.24 0.02
N GLY A 219 28.44 -1.84 1.02
CA GLY A 219 29.56 -2.61 1.56
C GLY A 219 29.08 -3.89 2.25
N ASP A 220 28.04 -3.79 3.08
CA ASP A 220 27.48 -4.92 3.80
C ASP A 220 26.79 -5.89 2.83
N ILE A 221 26.01 -5.37 1.88
CA ILE A 221 25.42 -6.17 0.80
C ILE A 221 26.50 -6.93 0.02
N LYS A 222 27.62 -6.25 -0.33
CA LYS A 222 28.73 -6.86 -1.04
C LYS A 222 29.41 -7.98 -0.25
N GLN A 223 29.55 -7.83 1.07
CA GLN A 223 30.12 -8.85 1.96
C GLN A 223 29.22 -10.08 2.10
N ALA A 224 27.92 -9.88 2.04
CA ALA A 224 26.93 -10.97 2.13
C ALA A 224 26.85 -11.84 0.87
N ILE A 225 27.40 -11.40 -0.27
CA ILE A 225 27.36 -12.15 -1.53
C ILE A 225 28.14 -13.45 -1.41
N THR A 226 27.50 -14.56 -1.73
CA THR A 226 28.09 -15.90 -1.86
C THR A 226 28.10 -16.34 -3.33
N LYS A 227 28.73 -17.50 -3.61
CA LYS A 227 28.68 -18.11 -4.96
C LYS A 227 27.27 -18.56 -5.38
N ASP A 228 26.40 -18.80 -4.41
CA ASP A 228 25.02 -19.28 -4.61
C ASP A 228 24.01 -18.12 -4.61
N THR A 229 24.47 -16.87 -4.47
CA THR A 229 23.60 -15.68 -4.49
C THR A 229 22.95 -15.52 -5.86
N LYS A 230 21.64 -15.70 -5.87
CA LYS A 230 20.79 -15.63 -7.06
C LYS A 230 20.13 -14.28 -7.23
N MET A 231 19.74 -13.65 -6.12
CA MET A 231 18.92 -12.45 -6.13
C MET A 231 19.29 -11.51 -4.99
N ILE A 232 19.20 -10.21 -5.26
CA ILE A 232 19.15 -9.16 -4.24
C ILE A 232 17.81 -8.44 -4.41
N VAL A 233 17.02 -8.34 -3.32
CA VAL A 233 15.75 -7.60 -3.28
C VAL A 233 15.88 -6.49 -2.27
N MET A 234 15.64 -5.23 -2.68
CA MET A 234 15.67 -4.12 -1.75
C MET A 234 14.67 -3.02 -2.08
N THR A 235 14.19 -2.33 -1.06
CA THR A 235 13.41 -1.11 -1.24
C THR A 235 14.30 0.05 -1.69
N HIS A 236 13.78 0.89 -2.60
CA HIS A 236 14.48 2.12 -3.00
C HIS A 236 14.37 3.20 -1.91
N ALA A 237 13.25 3.25 -1.20
CA ALA A 237 13.06 4.19 -0.10
C ALA A 237 12.24 3.56 1.02
N SER A 238 12.66 3.79 2.27
CA SER A 238 11.97 3.28 3.46
C SER A 238 10.59 3.92 3.63
N ASN A 239 9.60 3.09 3.85
CA ASN A 239 8.25 3.56 4.19
C ASN A 239 8.10 4.02 5.65
N VAL A 240 9.15 3.93 6.46
CA VAL A 240 9.20 4.35 7.86
C VAL A 240 10.05 5.61 8.01
N THR A 241 11.31 5.54 7.64
CA THR A 241 12.25 6.66 7.82
C THR A 241 12.25 7.65 6.65
N GLY A 242 11.80 7.21 5.47
CA GLY A 242 11.83 8.00 4.24
C GLY A 242 13.20 8.05 3.56
N GLU A 243 14.23 7.43 4.15
CA GLU A 243 15.58 7.37 3.58
C GLU A 243 15.59 6.62 2.26
N MET A 244 16.35 7.14 1.30
CA MET A 244 16.63 6.54 0.01
C MET A 244 17.95 5.78 0.04
N PHE A 245 17.97 4.61 -0.59
CA PHE A 245 19.16 3.74 -0.66
C PHE A 245 19.80 3.78 -2.04
N ASP A 246 21.10 3.51 -2.08
CA ASP A 246 21.91 3.57 -3.30
C ASP A 246 21.67 2.34 -4.19
N ILE A 247 20.52 2.33 -4.87
CA ILE A 247 20.16 1.26 -5.81
C ILE A 247 21.07 1.22 -7.03
N GLN A 248 21.67 2.35 -7.43
CA GLN A 248 22.59 2.41 -8.58
C GLN A 248 23.86 1.62 -8.33
N SER A 249 24.50 1.82 -7.16
CA SER A 249 25.70 1.08 -6.79
C SER A 249 25.43 -0.41 -6.59
N VAL A 250 24.27 -0.76 -5.98
CA VAL A 250 23.84 -2.17 -5.81
C VAL A 250 23.54 -2.79 -7.17
N GLY A 251 22.85 -2.09 -8.05
CA GLY A 251 22.55 -2.56 -9.41
C GLY A 251 23.81 -2.82 -10.23
N LYS A 252 24.80 -1.94 -10.15
CA LYS A 252 26.10 -2.15 -10.77
C LYS A 252 26.81 -3.40 -10.23
N LEU A 253 26.82 -3.57 -8.90
CA LEU A 253 27.38 -4.76 -8.24
C LEU A 253 26.66 -6.04 -8.70
N CYS A 254 25.34 -6.03 -8.77
CA CYS A 254 24.54 -7.15 -9.25
C CYS A 254 24.85 -7.49 -10.72
N ARG A 255 24.97 -6.48 -11.57
CA ARG A 255 25.32 -6.64 -12.98
C ARG A 255 26.70 -7.29 -13.17
N GLU A 256 27.70 -6.84 -12.39
CA GLU A 256 29.05 -7.38 -12.42
C GLU A 256 29.13 -8.84 -11.96
N LYS A 257 28.25 -9.23 -11.03
CA LYS A 257 28.20 -10.58 -10.44
C LYS A 257 27.23 -11.53 -11.11
N GLY A 258 26.39 -11.04 -12.03
CA GLY A 258 25.33 -11.85 -12.66
C GLY A 258 24.19 -12.20 -11.71
N ILE A 259 23.95 -11.38 -10.67
CA ILE A 259 22.92 -11.53 -9.66
C ILE A 259 21.68 -10.75 -10.11
N LEU A 260 20.48 -11.33 -9.94
CA LEU A 260 19.22 -10.68 -10.26
C LEU A 260 18.93 -9.56 -9.27
N PHE A 261 18.74 -8.32 -9.77
CA PHE A 261 18.43 -7.17 -8.94
C PHE A 261 16.97 -6.79 -9.02
N VAL A 262 16.26 -6.85 -7.88
CA VAL A 262 14.84 -6.53 -7.72
C VAL A 262 14.69 -5.32 -6.83
N VAL A 263 13.96 -4.30 -7.32
CA VAL A 263 13.75 -3.05 -6.58
C VAL A 263 12.26 -2.87 -6.28
N ASP A 264 11.95 -2.70 -4.98
CA ASP A 264 10.64 -2.22 -4.51
C ASP A 264 10.62 -0.70 -4.57
N THR A 265 9.80 -0.14 -5.46
CA THR A 265 9.68 1.31 -5.66
C THR A 265 8.40 1.90 -5.07
N ALA A 266 7.79 1.22 -4.08
CA ALA A 266 6.50 1.65 -3.50
C ALA A 266 6.49 3.08 -2.96
N GLN A 267 7.63 3.58 -2.48
CA GLN A 267 7.74 4.93 -1.91
C GLN A 267 8.49 5.91 -2.81
N SER A 268 9.02 5.47 -3.94
CA SER A 268 9.84 6.30 -4.83
C SER A 268 9.22 6.52 -6.20
N ALA A 269 8.45 5.54 -6.73
CA ALA A 269 7.79 5.68 -8.02
C ALA A 269 6.82 6.87 -8.04
N GLY A 270 6.99 7.77 -8.99
CA GLY A 270 6.18 8.99 -9.16
C GLY A 270 6.69 10.21 -8.39
N VAL A 271 7.70 10.03 -7.52
CA VAL A 271 8.32 11.10 -6.72
C VAL A 271 9.79 11.30 -7.08
N ILE A 272 10.47 10.20 -7.42
CA ILE A 272 11.90 10.19 -7.73
C ILE A 272 12.06 9.62 -9.14
N PRO A 273 12.82 10.27 -10.03
CA PRO A 273 13.18 9.69 -11.33
C PRO A 273 13.93 8.36 -11.13
N ILE A 274 13.54 7.33 -11.86
CA ILE A 274 14.15 6.00 -11.80
C ILE A 274 14.37 5.52 -13.24
N SER A 275 15.60 5.13 -13.58
CA SER A 275 15.92 4.50 -14.85
C SER A 275 16.34 3.06 -14.64
N MET A 276 15.57 2.11 -15.14
CA MET A 276 15.94 0.69 -15.03
C MET A 276 17.31 0.40 -15.71
N LYS A 277 17.64 1.14 -16.77
CA LYS A 277 18.89 0.95 -17.51
C LYS A 277 20.10 1.54 -16.79
N GLU A 278 19.99 2.81 -16.36
CA GLU A 278 21.08 3.50 -15.67
C GLU A 278 21.37 2.92 -14.28
N ASP A 279 20.30 2.56 -13.55
CA ASP A 279 20.40 1.96 -12.23
C ASP A 279 20.64 0.45 -12.26
N ASN A 280 20.77 -0.15 -13.46
CA ASN A 280 21.00 -1.59 -13.66
C ASN A 280 19.96 -2.50 -13.00
N ILE A 281 18.69 -2.08 -12.97
CA ILE A 281 17.58 -2.82 -12.39
C ILE A 281 17.15 -3.92 -13.36
N ASP A 282 17.08 -5.15 -12.86
CA ASP A 282 16.57 -6.28 -13.64
C ASP A 282 15.04 -6.40 -13.55
N ILE A 283 14.50 -6.15 -12.36
CA ILE A 283 13.07 -6.18 -12.08
C ILE A 283 12.70 -5.00 -11.18
N LEU A 284 11.80 -4.16 -11.65
CA LEU A 284 11.22 -3.05 -10.89
C LEU A 284 9.76 -3.39 -10.54
N CYS A 285 9.41 -3.33 -9.25
CA CYS A 285 8.06 -3.53 -8.76
C CYS A 285 7.46 -2.20 -8.28
N PHE A 286 6.23 -1.88 -8.71
CA PHE A 286 5.57 -0.62 -8.37
C PHE A 286 4.09 -0.80 -7.96
N THR A 287 3.54 0.21 -7.30
CA THR A 287 2.10 0.35 -7.01
C THR A 287 1.55 1.67 -7.53
N GLY A 288 0.35 1.65 -8.07
CA GLY A 288 -0.22 2.83 -8.72
C GLY A 288 -0.75 3.91 -7.77
N HIS A 289 -1.17 3.54 -6.56
CA HIS A 289 -2.00 4.41 -5.71
C HIS A 289 -1.24 5.34 -4.76
N LYS A 290 0.08 5.23 -4.68
CA LYS A 290 0.96 6.10 -3.87
C LYS A 290 1.49 7.26 -4.73
N GLY A 291 2.79 7.49 -4.77
CA GLY A 291 3.40 8.59 -5.51
C GLY A 291 3.04 8.66 -6.99
N LEU A 292 2.65 7.54 -7.62
CA LEU A 292 2.11 7.54 -8.98
C LEU A 292 0.69 8.12 -9.10
N MET A 293 -0.02 8.44 -8.00
CA MET A 293 -1.35 9.08 -7.97
C MET A 293 -2.48 8.36 -8.71
N GLY A 294 -2.25 7.13 -9.14
CA GLY A 294 -3.23 6.28 -9.81
C GLY A 294 -4.25 5.64 -8.85
N PRO A 295 -5.19 4.85 -9.36
CA PRO A 295 -6.17 4.13 -8.54
C PRO A 295 -5.53 3.08 -7.62
N GLN A 296 -6.26 2.71 -6.56
CA GLN A 296 -5.96 1.49 -5.81
C GLN A 296 -6.27 0.25 -6.65
N GLY A 297 -5.68 -0.90 -6.32
CA GLY A 297 -5.92 -2.15 -7.02
C GLY A 297 -5.21 -2.26 -8.37
N ILE A 298 -4.18 -1.43 -8.60
CA ILE A 298 -3.28 -1.51 -9.75
C ILE A 298 -1.83 -1.30 -9.33
N GLY A 299 -0.95 -2.08 -9.91
CA GLY A 299 0.49 -2.00 -9.81
C GLY A 299 1.11 -2.77 -10.96
N GLY A 300 2.40 -3.05 -10.89
CA GLY A 300 3.03 -3.82 -11.95
C GLY A 300 4.49 -4.16 -11.70
N ILE A 301 5.04 -4.85 -12.69
CA ILE A 301 6.42 -5.30 -12.74
C ILE A 301 6.98 -4.87 -14.09
N CYS A 302 8.11 -4.18 -14.10
CA CYS A 302 8.91 -3.95 -15.30
C CYS A 302 10.10 -4.91 -15.27
N ILE A 303 10.33 -5.66 -16.36
CA ILE A 303 11.25 -6.80 -16.38
C ILE A 303 12.29 -6.59 -17.47
N ARG A 304 13.59 -6.78 -17.16
CA ARG A 304 14.65 -6.77 -18.15
C ARG A 304 14.51 -7.96 -19.11
N LYS A 305 14.76 -7.73 -20.41
CA LYS A 305 14.74 -8.79 -21.43
C LYS A 305 15.63 -9.97 -21.03
N GLY A 306 15.09 -11.17 -21.19
CA GLY A 306 15.80 -12.42 -20.88
C GLY A 306 15.64 -12.92 -19.44
N VAL A 307 15.10 -12.12 -18.52
CA VAL A 307 14.74 -12.58 -17.18
C VAL A 307 13.50 -13.47 -17.28
N LYS A 308 13.56 -14.63 -16.61
CA LYS A 308 12.46 -15.59 -16.57
C LYS A 308 11.88 -15.66 -15.17
N ILE A 309 10.56 -15.55 -15.08
CA ILE A 309 9.79 -15.62 -13.83
C ILE A 309 8.69 -16.65 -14.01
N HIS A 310 8.57 -17.61 -13.11
CA HIS A 310 7.46 -18.53 -13.08
C HIS A 310 6.17 -17.83 -12.61
N PRO A 311 5.02 -18.10 -13.24
CA PRO A 311 3.78 -17.43 -12.89
C PRO A 311 3.32 -17.78 -11.47
N LEU A 312 2.90 -16.78 -10.70
CA LEU A 312 2.23 -16.98 -9.41
C LEU A 312 0.82 -17.55 -9.58
N LYS A 313 0.15 -17.13 -10.65
CA LYS A 313 -1.21 -17.55 -11.02
C LYS A 313 -1.21 -18.11 -12.44
N THR A 314 -1.99 -19.15 -12.66
CA THR A 314 -2.25 -19.73 -13.98
C THR A 314 -3.75 -19.62 -14.31
N GLY A 315 -4.10 -19.49 -15.59
CA GLY A 315 -5.51 -19.39 -15.99
C GLY A 315 -5.70 -18.84 -17.40
N GLY A 316 -6.87 -18.34 -17.67
CA GLY A 316 -7.21 -17.81 -19.00
C GLY A 316 -6.40 -16.54 -19.31
N THR A 317 -5.74 -16.52 -20.48
CA THR A 317 -4.91 -15.41 -20.95
C THR A 317 -5.42 -14.81 -22.26
N GLY A 318 -6.50 -15.38 -22.83
CA GLY A 318 -7.03 -14.97 -24.12
C GLY A 318 -6.27 -15.53 -25.34
N ILE A 319 -5.12 -16.18 -25.13
CA ILE A 319 -4.31 -16.83 -26.17
C ILE A 319 -4.03 -18.29 -25.84
N LEU A 320 -3.66 -19.08 -26.87
CA LEU A 320 -3.28 -20.52 -26.72
C LEU A 320 -4.29 -21.34 -25.93
N SER A 321 -5.60 -21.16 -26.16
CA SER A 321 -6.70 -21.75 -25.38
C SER A 321 -6.66 -23.30 -25.26
N PHE A 322 -6.03 -23.99 -26.18
CA PHE A 322 -5.87 -25.44 -26.15
C PHE A 322 -4.59 -25.94 -25.47
N SER A 323 -3.70 -25.00 -25.05
CA SER A 323 -2.50 -25.35 -24.30
C SER A 323 -2.87 -25.77 -22.86
N LYS A 324 -2.21 -26.82 -22.38
CA LYS A 324 -2.34 -27.32 -20.98
C LYS A 324 -1.49 -26.49 -20.00
N THR A 325 -0.60 -25.64 -20.52
CA THR A 325 0.33 -24.84 -19.72
C THR A 325 0.11 -23.36 -19.97
N GLN A 326 0.47 -22.54 -18.99
CA GLN A 326 0.49 -21.09 -19.11
C GLN A 326 1.39 -20.67 -20.29
N PRO A 327 1.04 -19.64 -21.07
CA PRO A 327 1.92 -19.09 -22.11
C PRO A 327 3.28 -18.71 -21.56
N GLY A 328 4.35 -18.95 -22.33
CA GLY A 328 5.72 -18.62 -21.91
C GLY A 328 6.18 -17.20 -22.32
N VAL A 329 5.32 -16.39 -22.93
CA VAL A 329 5.65 -15.07 -23.47
C VAL A 329 5.05 -13.98 -22.60
N LEU A 330 5.87 -12.98 -22.23
CA LEU A 330 5.40 -11.80 -21.53
C LEU A 330 4.53 -10.91 -22.46
N PRO A 331 3.57 -10.22 -21.90
CA PRO A 331 3.16 -10.18 -20.50
C PRO A 331 2.24 -11.34 -20.10
N GLN A 332 1.67 -12.11 -21.04
CA GLN A 332 0.66 -13.15 -20.81
C GLN A 332 1.16 -14.29 -19.91
N ALA A 333 2.47 -14.51 -19.86
CA ALA A 333 3.06 -15.49 -18.96
C ALA A 333 2.70 -15.22 -17.49
N LEU A 334 2.61 -13.96 -17.09
CA LEU A 334 2.40 -13.54 -15.69
C LEU A 334 1.03 -12.90 -15.47
N GLU A 335 0.23 -12.67 -16.54
CA GLU A 335 -1.11 -12.11 -16.47
C GLU A 335 -2.17 -13.17 -16.72
N ALA A 336 -2.76 -13.70 -15.69
CA ALA A 336 -3.86 -14.64 -15.77
C ALA A 336 -5.18 -13.98 -15.35
N GLY A 337 -6.23 -14.22 -16.10
CA GLY A 337 -7.56 -13.66 -15.87
C GLY A 337 -7.82 -12.38 -16.65
N THR A 338 -8.93 -11.72 -16.35
CA THR A 338 -9.29 -10.42 -16.93
C THR A 338 -8.51 -9.33 -16.19
N LEU A 339 -7.79 -8.50 -16.94
CA LEU A 339 -7.03 -7.40 -16.39
C LEU A 339 -7.94 -6.32 -15.80
N ASN A 340 -7.46 -5.61 -14.80
CA ASN A 340 -8.11 -4.41 -14.25
C ASN A 340 -7.96 -3.22 -15.23
N GLY A 341 -8.69 -3.27 -16.36
CA GLY A 341 -8.62 -2.25 -17.41
C GLY A 341 -8.90 -0.84 -16.89
N ILE A 342 -9.83 -0.69 -15.97
CA ILE A 342 -10.20 0.57 -15.32
C ILE A 342 -8.99 1.15 -14.56
N GLY A 343 -8.37 0.33 -13.71
CA GLY A 343 -7.19 0.73 -12.95
C GLY A 343 -5.99 1.04 -13.85
N ILE A 344 -5.80 0.26 -14.93
CA ILE A 344 -4.72 0.47 -15.90
C ILE A 344 -4.88 1.83 -16.60
N VAL A 345 -6.07 2.15 -17.11
CA VAL A 345 -6.34 3.43 -17.78
C VAL A 345 -6.17 4.61 -16.82
N GLY A 346 -6.64 4.47 -15.58
CA GLY A 346 -6.42 5.48 -14.54
C GLY A 346 -4.92 5.68 -14.22
N LEU A 347 -4.14 4.61 -14.18
CA LEU A 347 -2.67 4.69 -14.01
C LEU A 347 -2.02 5.43 -15.20
N GLY A 348 -2.46 5.15 -16.42
CA GLY A 348 -1.97 5.85 -17.63
C GLY A 348 -2.19 7.35 -17.56
N ALA A 349 -3.38 7.79 -17.14
CA ALA A 349 -3.70 9.20 -16.93
C ALA A 349 -2.86 9.84 -15.80
N ALA A 350 -2.57 9.08 -14.75
CA ALA A 350 -1.72 9.53 -13.66
C ALA A 350 -0.27 9.75 -14.09
N ILE A 351 0.28 8.86 -14.91
CA ILE A 351 1.62 9.02 -15.51
C ILE A 351 1.66 10.25 -16.44
N ASP A 352 0.63 10.46 -17.26
CA ASP A 352 0.54 11.66 -18.10
C ASP A 352 0.52 12.94 -17.26
N PHE A 353 -0.21 12.94 -16.14
CA PHE A 353 -0.23 14.06 -15.21
C PHE A 353 1.18 14.33 -14.66
N ILE A 354 1.87 13.30 -14.14
CA ILE A 354 3.22 13.46 -13.60
C ILE A 354 4.20 13.99 -14.65
N ASN A 355 4.15 13.44 -15.86
CA ASN A 355 4.99 13.90 -16.97
C ASN A 355 4.71 15.37 -17.36
N THR A 356 3.45 15.79 -17.30
CA THR A 356 3.06 17.18 -17.63
C THR A 356 3.38 18.15 -16.51
N TYR A 357 3.13 17.76 -15.24
CA TYR A 357 3.40 18.59 -14.07
C TYR A 357 4.90 18.71 -13.78
N GLY A 358 5.65 17.64 -14.03
CA GLY A 358 7.07 17.49 -13.81
C GLY A 358 7.39 16.78 -12.49
N ILE A 359 8.02 15.60 -12.59
CA ILE A 359 8.42 14.80 -11.41
C ILE A 359 9.39 15.57 -10.51
N ASP A 360 10.31 16.34 -11.09
CA ASP A 360 11.26 17.16 -10.33
C ASP A 360 10.55 18.26 -9.52
N LYS A 361 9.48 18.82 -10.08
CA LYS A 361 8.67 19.82 -9.38
C LYS A 361 7.88 19.21 -8.23
N ILE A 362 7.33 18.01 -8.43
CA ILE A 362 6.68 17.24 -7.34
C ILE A 362 7.67 17.02 -6.21
N ARG A 363 8.86 16.50 -6.55
CA ARG A 363 9.92 16.26 -5.58
C ARG A 363 10.35 17.52 -4.85
N GLU A 364 10.60 18.61 -5.57
CA GLU A 364 10.99 19.89 -4.99
C GLU A 364 9.96 20.38 -3.96
N GLN A 365 8.67 20.32 -4.30
CA GLN A 365 7.60 20.71 -3.38
C GLN A 365 7.58 19.84 -2.12
N GLU A 366 7.62 18.51 -2.28
CA GLU A 366 7.64 17.56 -1.17
C GLU A 366 8.87 17.74 -0.29
N MET A 367 10.05 17.95 -0.90
CA MET A 367 11.30 18.16 -0.15
C MET A 367 11.31 19.47 0.62
N ASN A 368 10.74 20.55 0.07
CA ASN A 368 10.59 21.81 0.79
C ASN A 368 9.71 21.66 2.04
N LEU A 369 8.64 20.90 1.96
CA LEU A 369 7.74 20.64 3.10
C LEU A 369 8.43 19.83 4.20
N ILE A 370 9.09 18.73 3.82
CA ILE A 370 9.75 17.84 4.77
C ILE A 370 10.95 18.51 5.43
N GLU A 371 11.72 19.31 4.70
CA GLU A 371 12.85 20.06 5.24
C GLU A 371 12.41 21.04 6.35
N ILE A 372 11.32 21.77 6.10
CA ILE A 372 10.77 22.71 7.09
C ILE A 372 10.23 21.94 8.30
N PHE A 373 9.56 20.83 8.06
CA PHE A 373 9.07 19.96 9.12
C PHE A 373 10.22 19.47 10.00
N TYR A 374 11.26 18.88 9.44
CA TYR A 374 12.44 18.42 10.18
C TYR A 374 13.12 19.53 10.96
N LYS A 375 13.39 20.68 10.32
CA LYS A 375 14.07 21.82 10.96
C LYS A 375 13.35 22.36 12.20
N LYS A 376 12.02 22.21 12.25
CA LYS A 376 11.21 22.67 13.38
C LYS A 376 11.00 21.58 14.42
N ILE A 377 10.66 20.36 14.00
CA ILE A 377 10.38 19.23 14.89
C ILE A 377 11.60 18.86 15.74
N GLN A 378 12.79 18.83 15.15
CA GLN A 378 14.03 18.47 15.90
C GLN A 378 14.37 19.43 17.06
N LYS A 379 13.73 20.63 17.12
CA LYS A 379 13.93 21.61 18.18
C LYS A 379 12.95 21.45 19.34
N ILE A 380 11.96 20.59 19.19
CA ILE A 380 10.97 20.33 20.24
C ILE A 380 11.56 19.29 21.20
N GLN A 381 11.61 19.64 22.48
CA GLN A 381 12.11 18.72 23.52
C GLN A 381 11.17 17.50 23.62
N GLY A 382 11.73 16.32 23.91
CA GLY A 382 10.96 15.08 24.04
C GLY A 382 10.68 14.37 22.71
N ILE A 383 11.06 14.96 21.54
CA ILE A 383 10.87 14.31 20.24
C ILE A 383 12.11 13.57 19.82
N LYS A 384 11.92 12.30 19.46
CA LYS A 384 12.91 11.44 18.79
C LYS A 384 12.53 11.26 17.34
N ILE A 385 13.46 11.55 16.42
CA ILE A 385 13.33 11.32 14.98
C ILE A 385 14.21 10.14 14.59
N TYR A 386 13.75 9.30 13.66
CA TYR A 386 14.39 8.06 13.31
C TYR A 386 15.04 8.11 11.93
N HIS A 387 16.35 7.85 11.88
CA HIS A 387 17.17 7.74 10.68
C HIS A 387 18.24 6.67 10.90
N GLU A 388 18.62 5.96 9.83
CA GLU A 388 19.73 5.01 9.87
C GLU A 388 21.09 5.70 9.98
N LYS A 389 21.25 6.79 9.24
CA LYS A 389 22.45 7.63 9.23
C LYS A 389 22.05 9.08 9.57
N GLN A 390 23.06 9.95 9.63
CA GLN A 390 22.78 11.39 9.75
C GLN A 390 21.87 11.83 8.60
N LEU A 391 20.82 12.61 8.93
CA LEU A 391 19.84 13.11 7.98
C LEU A 391 20.51 13.81 6.79
N ASP A 392 20.31 13.27 5.62
CA ASP A 392 20.71 13.83 4.33
C ASP A 392 19.43 14.05 3.50
N LEU A 393 18.96 15.30 3.45
CA LEU A 393 17.73 15.64 2.72
C LEU A 393 17.81 15.37 1.22
N THR A 394 19.00 15.23 0.64
CA THR A 394 19.16 14.84 -0.76
C THR A 394 18.79 13.37 -0.99
N LYS A 395 18.87 12.56 0.07
CA LYS A 395 18.57 11.12 0.09
C LYS A 395 17.32 10.82 0.93
N GLN A 396 16.32 11.70 0.88
CA GLN A 396 15.11 11.61 1.66
C GLN A 396 13.87 11.70 0.77
N THR A 397 12.79 11.03 1.16
CA THR A 397 11.42 11.29 0.66
C THR A 397 10.66 12.14 1.67
N ALA A 398 9.45 12.58 1.33
CA ALA A 398 8.63 13.40 2.23
C ALA A 398 7.98 12.57 3.36
N ILE A 399 8.75 11.70 4.00
CA ILE A 399 8.32 10.82 5.10
C ILE A 399 9.21 11.10 6.32
N CYS A 400 8.58 11.22 7.49
CA CYS A 400 9.25 11.37 8.77
C CYS A 400 8.52 10.57 9.84
N SER A 401 9.22 9.71 10.56
CA SER A 401 8.68 9.00 11.73
C SER A 401 9.30 9.56 13.00
N ILE A 402 8.45 9.79 14.00
CA ILE A 402 8.84 10.31 15.31
C ILE A 402 8.21 9.51 16.43
N ASN A 403 8.77 9.67 17.64
CA ASN A 403 8.11 9.40 18.90
C ASN A 403 8.20 10.61 19.83
N LEU A 404 7.21 10.73 20.71
CA LEU A 404 7.18 11.69 21.81
C LEU A 404 7.54 10.92 23.07
N GLU A 405 8.75 11.10 23.62
CA GLU A 405 9.21 10.42 24.81
C GLU A 405 8.83 8.92 24.81
N GLU A 406 8.20 8.46 25.87
CA GLU A 406 7.75 7.06 26.03
C GLU A 406 6.26 6.87 25.69
N TYR A 407 5.58 7.88 25.11
CA TYR A 407 4.18 7.74 24.72
C TYR A 407 3.97 6.71 23.63
N ASP A 408 2.93 5.92 23.77
CA ASP A 408 2.50 4.99 22.70
C ASP A 408 2.13 5.73 21.43
N SER A 409 2.63 5.23 20.31
CA SER A 409 2.42 5.90 19.01
C SER A 409 0.95 5.96 18.57
N GLY A 410 0.12 4.99 18.99
CA GLY A 410 -1.32 4.98 18.75
C GLY A 410 -1.98 6.13 19.48
N SER A 411 -1.69 6.29 20.77
CA SER A 411 -2.24 7.38 21.61
C SER A 411 -1.90 8.76 21.02
N VAL A 412 -0.65 8.96 20.58
CA VAL A 412 -0.24 10.22 19.95
C VAL A 412 -1.00 10.47 18.65
N SER A 413 -1.17 9.45 17.81
CA SER A 413 -1.92 9.56 16.56
C SER A 413 -3.42 9.86 16.79
N ASP A 414 -4.01 9.26 17.83
CA ASP A 414 -5.41 9.51 18.23
C ASP A 414 -5.59 10.95 18.72
N GLU A 415 -4.71 11.46 19.58
CA GLU A 415 -4.72 12.86 20.04
C GLU A 415 -4.57 13.85 18.87
N LEU A 416 -3.66 13.56 17.93
CA LEU A 416 -3.50 14.37 16.71
C LEU A 416 -4.80 14.40 15.90
N MET A 417 -5.51 13.29 15.80
CA MET A 417 -6.78 13.21 15.07
C MET A 417 -7.91 13.89 15.85
N GLU A 418 -8.09 13.59 17.13
CA GLU A 418 -9.23 14.05 17.91
C GLU A 418 -9.19 15.55 18.19
N ARG A 419 -8.02 16.07 18.56
CA ARG A 419 -7.87 17.50 18.97
C ARG A 419 -7.53 18.44 17.82
N PHE A 420 -6.76 17.95 16.84
CA PHE A 420 -6.21 18.82 15.78
C PHE A 420 -6.68 18.43 14.38
N GLN A 421 -7.46 17.35 14.23
CA GLN A 421 -7.96 16.83 12.95
C GLN A 421 -6.80 16.50 11.97
N ILE A 422 -5.69 15.95 12.48
CA ILE A 422 -4.52 15.57 11.71
C ILE A 422 -4.49 14.03 11.58
N GLN A 423 -4.58 13.54 10.35
CA GLN A 423 -4.51 12.11 10.05
C GLN A 423 -3.06 11.69 9.84
N THR A 424 -2.55 10.86 10.74
CA THR A 424 -1.22 10.25 10.66
C THR A 424 -1.35 8.73 10.68
N ARG A 425 -0.24 8.02 10.58
CA ARG A 425 -0.21 6.58 10.79
C ARG A 425 0.72 6.23 11.93
N SER A 426 0.22 5.43 12.89
CA SER A 426 0.99 4.90 14.02
C SER A 426 1.30 3.41 13.87
N GLY A 427 2.15 2.89 14.75
CA GLY A 427 2.47 1.48 14.93
C GLY A 427 3.66 1.00 14.11
N ALA A 428 3.62 -0.25 13.64
CA ALA A 428 4.75 -0.96 13.05
C ALA A 428 4.93 -0.76 11.52
N HIS A 429 4.03 -0.03 10.84
CA HIS A 429 4.11 0.33 9.41
C HIS A 429 4.38 -0.84 8.45
N CYS A 430 4.10 -2.08 8.86
CA CYS A 430 4.44 -3.31 8.13
C CYS A 430 5.95 -3.46 7.82
N ALA A 431 6.83 -2.90 8.64
CA ALA A 431 8.27 -2.97 8.51
C ALA A 431 8.92 -3.42 9.84
N PRO A 432 8.71 -4.68 10.27
CA PRO A 432 9.03 -5.15 11.62
C PRO A 432 10.53 -5.02 11.94
N LEU A 433 11.41 -5.31 10.99
CA LEU A 433 12.85 -5.26 11.21
C LEU A 433 13.37 -3.83 11.40
N VAL A 434 12.72 -2.83 10.81
CA VAL A 434 13.01 -1.42 11.07
C VAL A 434 12.72 -1.09 12.53
N HIS A 435 11.59 -1.56 13.06
CA HIS A 435 11.22 -1.35 14.45
C HIS A 435 12.10 -2.13 15.42
N GLU A 436 12.54 -3.33 15.04
CA GLU A 436 13.55 -4.10 15.79
C GLU A 436 14.87 -3.35 15.86
N HIS A 437 15.36 -2.85 14.72
CA HIS A 437 16.60 -2.09 14.61
C HIS A 437 16.62 -0.82 15.48
N PHE A 438 15.52 -0.06 15.47
CA PHE A 438 15.39 1.18 16.24
C PHE A 438 14.90 0.99 17.69
N GLY A 439 14.57 -0.25 18.10
CA GLY A 439 14.09 -0.56 19.45
C GLY A 439 12.68 -0.04 19.74
N THR A 440 11.80 0.01 18.73
CA THR A 440 10.44 0.58 18.83
C THR A 440 9.34 -0.45 18.60
N ILE A 441 9.62 -1.75 18.87
CA ILE A 441 8.63 -2.83 18.65
C ILE A 441 7.37 -2.58 19.49
N GLU A 442 7.53 -2.27 20.77
CA GLU A 442 6.42 -2.07 21.70
C GLU A 442 5.75 -0.70 21.53
N GLN A 443 6.54 0.35 21.33
CA GLN A 443 6.05 1.73 21.24
C GLN A 443 5.46 2.05 19.86
N GLY A 444 5.95 1.42 18.79
CA GLY A 444 5.68 1.84 17.43
C GLY A 444 6.34 3.19 17.09
N MET A 445 5.90 3.81 16.02
CA MET A 445 6.27 5.18 15.62
C MET A 445 5.04 5.91 15.09
N VAL A 446 5.02 7.23 15.18
CA VAL A 446 4.07 8.10 14.48
C VAL A 446 4.72 8.58 13.20
N ARG A 447 4.15 8.22 12.06
CA ARG A 447 4.66 8.59 10.75
C ARG A 447 3.87 9.73 10.15
N PHE A 448 4.57 10.76 9.74
CA PHE A 448 4.07 11.84 8.89
C PHE A 448 4.58 11.64 7.48
N SER A 449 3.73 11.85 6.51
CA SER A 449 4.11 11.83 5.10
C SER A 449 3.28 12.83 4.30
N PHE A 450 3.96 13.58 3.44
CA PHE A 450 3.39 14.71 2.72
C PHE A 450 3.38 14.45 1.22
N GLY A 451 2.37 14.96 0.54
CA GLY A 451 2.31 14.99 -0.92
C GLY A 451 2.55 16.42 -1.42
N HIS A 452 2.77 16.56 -2.73
CA HIS A 452 3.01 17.86 -3.37
C HIS A 452 1.84 18.86 -3.19
N GLU A 453 0.65 18.40 -2.86
CA GLU A 453 -0.55 19.22 -2.59
C GLU A 453 -0.62 19.72 -1.14
N THR A 454 0.19 19.14 -0.24
CA THR A 454 0.25 19.59 1.17
C THR A 454 0.72 21.04 1.23
N THR A 455 0.03 21.84 2.00
CA THR A 455 0.32 23.29 2.08
C THR A 455 1.24 23.63 3.27
N MET A 456 1.95 24.73 3.17
CA MET A 456 2.75 25.26 4.28
C MET A 456 1.90 25.62 5.52
N LYS A 457 0.63 25.97 5.33
CA LYS A 457 -0.32 26.20 6.42
C LYS A 457 -0.53 24.90 7.21
N GLU A 458 -0.78 23.80 6.52
CA GLU A 458 -0.97 22.48 7.14
C GLU A 458 0.30 22.01 7.86
N ILE A 459 1.49 22.15 7.26
CA ILE A 459 2.76 21.83 7.92
C ILE A 459 2.94 22.61 9.23
N ASN A 460 2.63 23.91 9.23
CA ASN A 460 2.73 24.72 10.45
C ASN A 460 1.69 24.30 11.51
N GLN A 461 0.49 23.89 11.11
CA GLN A 461 -0.53 23.37 12.02
C GLN A 461 -0.09 22.03 12.64
N ILE A 462 0.48 21.11 11.83
CA ILE A 462 1.02 19.84 12.31
C ILE A 462 2.15 20.07 13.32
N ILE A 463 3.11 20.94 13.01
CA ILE A 463 4.23 21.26 13.91
C ILE A 463 3.73 21.84 15.23
N ASN A 464 2.75 22.73 15.19
CA ASN A 464 2.16 23.33 16.39
C ASN A 464 1.43 22.28 17.24
N ALA A 465 0.67 21.37 16.61
CA ALA A 465 -0.02 20.28 17.29
C ALA A 465 0.98 19.33 17.99
N VAL A 466 2.03 18.92 17.29
CA VAL A 466 3.10 18.07 17.87
C VAL A 466 3.80 18.78 19.03
N LYS A 467 4.04 20.08 18.90
CA LYS A 467 4.65 20.87 19.99
C LYS A 467 3.76 20.92 21.23
N ILE A 468 2.45 21.15 21.07
CA ILE A 468 1.50 21.16 22.18
C ILE A 468 1.50 19.81 22.89
N LEU A 469 1.44 18.69 22.15
CA LEU A 469 1.47 17.35 22.73
C LEU A 469 2.79 17.01 23.44
N ALA A 470 3.90 17.59 23.00
CA ALA A 470 5.21 17.38 23.62
C ALA A 470 5.42 18.26 24.88
N GLU A 471 4.62 19.31 25.10
CA GLU A 471 4.68 20.21 26.25
C GLU A 471 3.70 19.79 27.37
N GLU A 472 2.79 18.83 27.13
CA GLU A 472 1.85 18.23 28.08
C GLU A 472 2.42 17.01 28.78
#